data_b05ddb536e6b5547bc1c1cd5bbd929ec
#
_entry.id   b05ddb536e6b5547bc1c1cd5bbd929ec
#
_cell.length_a   1.000
_cell.length_b   1.000
_cell.length_c   1.000
_cell.angle_alpha   90.00
_cell.angle_beta   90.00
_cell.angle_gamma   90.00
#
_symmetry.space_group_name_H-M   'P 1'
#
loop_
_entity.id
_entity.type
_entity.pdbx_description
1 polymer ?
#
loop_
_entity_poly.entity_id
_entity_poly.type
_entity_poly.pdbx_seq_one_letter_code
_entity_poly.pdbx_strand_id
1 'polypeptide(L)'
;MPASLKATLRGYQVDGYQWLGSLEHLGLGGILADDMGLGKTLQMIAHILARVEAGDTKPTLVVCPASLVYNWTAELERFAPSLDVCAIVGAKAQRRVQIAGADEHNVVVTSYDLMRRDIDEYAEQDFARVVLDEAQYIKNPLTQVAHAAKRLPAGVRFALTGTPIENRLSELWSIFDFLMPGLLGSRESFAKRFESPVEHAEGDSAARLQTLVSPFVLRRVKEDVVADLPEKIEDTVMAQLTGEQRKLYLANQDRIAQQVQHREASEFKKDKLKVLAELTKLRQICCDPRLHYEDYKAGSAKLDTCMELVHGALDGGHRILLFSQFTGMLDIISKRLAKEDIAFLKLTGASSKESRAKMVAQFQAGEVPVFLISLKAGGVGLNLTAADVVIHYDPWWNVAAQDQATDRAHRIGQQHTVTVYKLIAKDTIEERIMQMQESKRDLVNSVLGGDGISSALFTREDVLALLGGDGR
;
A
#
# COMPACT_ATOMS: atom_id res chain seq x y z
N MET A 1 -26.34 9.94 -12.84
CA MET A 1 -26.21 9.51 -11.43
C MET A 1 -27.27 8.45 -11.13
N PRO A 2 -26.94 7.33 -10.49
CA PRO A 2 -27.94 6.34 -10.10
C PRO A 2 -28.91 6.90 -9.07
N ALA A 3 -30.18 6.62 -9.25
CA ALA A 3 -31.24 7.20 -8.42
C ALA A 3 -31.32 6.59 -7.00
N SER A 4 -30.92 5.33 -6.85
CA SER A 4 -31.01 4.58 -5.57
C SER A 4 -29.73 4.68 -4.73
N LEU A 5 -28.68 5.41 -5.17
CA LEU A 5 -27.44 5.58 -4.41
C LEU A 5 -27.69 6.29 -3.07
N LYS A 6 -27.28 5.66 -1.96
CA LYS A 6 -27.42 6.20 -0.59
C LYS A 6 -26.20 7.02 -0.17
N ALA A 7 -25.63 7.80 -1.08
CA ALA A 7 -24.53 8.73 -0.82
C ALA A 7 -24.59 9.92 -1.78
N THR A 8 -24.06 11.06 -1.33
CA THR A 8 -23.84 12.23 -2.19
C THR A 8 -22.38 12.21 -2.64
N LEU A 9 -22.15 12.11 -3.95
CA LEU A 9 -20.82 12.21 -4.53
C LEU A 9 -20.34 13.66 -4.51
N ARG A 10 -19.08 13.87 -4.16
CA ARG A 10 -18.40 15.16 -4.34
C ARG A 10 -18.15 15.43 -5.84
N GLY A 11 -17.93 16.68 -6.25
CA GLY A 11 -17.73 17.05 -7.65
C GLY A 11 -16.73 16.15 -8.37
N TYR A 12 -15.53 16.03 -7.82
CA TYR A 12 -14.50 15.17 -8.40
C TYR A 12 -14.90 13.68 -8.47
N GLN A 13 -15.71 13.18 -7.52
CA GLN A 13 -16.23 11.80 -7.56
C GLN A 13 -17.26 11.62 -8.69
N VAL A 14 -18.04 12.66 -8.97
CA VAL A 14 -18.95 12.70 -10.15
C VAL A 14 -18.14 12.61 -11.43
N ASP A 15 -17.04 13.37 -11.55
CA ASP A 15 -16.16 13.31 -12.72
C ASP A 15 -15.56 11.92 -12.90
N GLY A 16 -15.12 11.28 -11.79
CA GLY A 16 -14.59 9.90 -11.84
C GLY A 16 -15.65 8.87 -12.24
N TYR A 17 -16.85 8.98 -11.70
CA TYR A 17 -17.98 8.17 -12.09
C TYR A 17 -18.31 8.33 -13.60
N GLN A 18 -18.33 9.55 -14.12
CA GLN A 18 -18.59 9.84 -15.54
C GLN A 18 -17.47 9.28 -16.44
N TRP A 19 -16.20 9.44 -16.00
CA TRP A 19 -15.05 8.91 -16.72
C TRP A 19 -15.08 7.37 -16.81
N LEU A 20 -15.43 6.66 -15.73
CA LEU A 20 -15.65 5.21 -15.76
C LEU A 20 -16.74 4.83 -16.76
N GLY A 21 -17.86 5.56 -16.77
CA GLY A 21 -18.97 5.37 -17.70
C GLY A 21 -18.56 5.60 -19.16
N SER A 22 -17.74 6.61 -19.42
CA SER A 22 -17.23 6.93 -20.75
C SER A 22 -16.33 5.84 -21.30
N LEU A 23 -15.41 5.33 -20.49
CA LEU A 23 -14.53 4.21 -20.87
C LEU A 23 -15.34 2.96 -21.17
N GLU A 24 -16.28 2.60 -20.30
CA GLU A 24 -17.11 1.42 -20.51
C GLU A 24 -17.97 1.53 -21.79
N HIS A 25 -18.54 2.71 -22.07
CA HIS A 25 -19.29 2.94 -23.29
C HIS A 25 -18.46 2.68 -24.55
N LEU A 26 -17.16 2.94 -24.49
CA LEU A 26 -16.19 2.68 -25.56
C LEU A 26 -15.63 1.25 -25.55
N GLY A 27 -16.03 0.41 -24.59
CA GLY A 27 -15.47 -0.94 -24.42
C GLY A 27 -14.02 -0.93 -23.93
N LEU A 28 -13.58 0.15 -23.28
CA LEU A 28 -12.20 0.37 -22.82
C LEU A 28 -12.10 0.22 -21.30
N GLY A 29 -10.97 -0.30 -20.85
CA GLY A 29 -10.62 -0.37 -19.44
C GLY A 29 -9.84 0.85 -18.96
N GLY A 30 -9.72 1.01 -17.64
CA GLY A 30 -8.95 2.13 -17.07
C GLY A 30 -8.53 1.93 -15.63
N ILE A 31 -7.61 2.79 -15.19
CA ILE A 31 -7.07 2.83 -13.81
C ILE A 31 -7.64 4.05 -13.11
N LEU A 32 -8.46 3.85 -12.08
CA LEU A 32 -8.82 4.91 -11.15
C LEU A 32 -7.72 4.98 -10.07
N ALA A 33 -6.82 5.94 -10.26
CA ALA A 33 -5.57 6.07 -9.51
C ALA A 33 -5.61 7.22 -8.49
N ASP A 34 -6.78 7.63 -8.06
CA ASP A 34 -6.97 8.66 -7.03
C ASP A 34 -6.21 8.32 -5.76
N ASP A 35 -5.72 9.30 -5.06
CA ASP A 35 -5.11 9.14 -3.74
C ASP A 35 -6.01 8.36 -2.80
N MET A 36 -5.40 7.68 -1.82
CA MET A 36 -6.16 6.95 -0.81
C MET A 36 -7.09 7.89 -0.03
N GLY A 37 -8.29 7.38 0.27
CA GLY A 37 -9.29 8.16 1.00
C GLY A 37 -10.16 9.08 0.13
N LEU A 38 -9.91 9.21 -1.17
CA LEU A 38 -10.75 9.96 -2.11
C LEU A 38 -12.03 9.22 -2.56
N GLY A 39 -12.27 8.01 -2.02
CA GLY A 39 -13.52 7.28 -2.26
C GLY A 39 -13.57 6.58 -3.61
N LYS A 40 -12.48 5.94 -4.06
CA LYS A 40 -12.45 5.09 -5.27
C LYS A 40 -13.54 4.01 -5.24
N THR A 41 -13.70 3.35 -4.10
CA THR A 41 -14.73 2.33 -3.88
C THR A 41 -16.12 2.88 -4.12
N LEU A 42 -16.44 4.05 -3.56
CA LEU A 42 -17.75 4.69 -3.72
C LEU A 42 -18.03 5.09 -5.18
N GLN A 43 -17.03 5.61 -5.90
CA GLN A 43 -17.15 5.93 -7.32
C GLN A 43 -17.46 4.68 -8.15
N MET A 44 -16.78 3.57 -7.86
CA MET A 44 -17.01 2.29 -8.53
C MET A 44 -18.37 1.70 -8.16
N ILE A 45 -18.80 1.76 -6.90
CA ILE A 45 -20.15 1.33 -6.46
C ILE A 45 -21.23 2.13 -7.19
N ALA A 46 -21.07 3.46 -7.29
CA ALA A 46 -22.01 4.31 -8.02
C ALA A 46 -22.08 3.93 -9.50
N HIS A 47 -20.93 3.61 -10.11
CA HIS A 47 -20.86 3.18 -11.49
C HIS A 47 -21.55 1.83 -11.71
N ILE A 48 -21.29 0.83 -10.87
CA ILE A 48 -21.95 -0.50 -10.94
C ILE A 48 -23.47 -0.34 -10.79
N LEU A 49 -23.90 0.42 -9.77
CA LEU A 49 -25.33 0.66 -9.53
C LEU A 49 -26.02 1.29 -10.73
N ALA A 50 -25.40 2.31 -11.35
CA ALA A 50 -25.97 2.97 -12.51
C ALA A 50 -26.12 2.01 -13.71
N ARG A 51 -25.21 1.05 -13.87
CA ARG A 51 -25.28 0.06 -14.93
C ARG A 51 -26.37 -0.97 -14.69
N VAL A 52 -26.56 -1.40 -13.45
CA VAL A 52 -27.66 -2.29 -13.07
C VAL A 52 -29.01 -1.58 -13.23
N GLU A 53 -29.14 -0.31 -12.82
CA GLU A 53 -30.34 0.51 -13.06
C GLU A 53 -30.62 0.71 -14.57
N ALA A 54 -29.59 0.71 -15.40
CA ALA A 54 -29.71 0.79 -16.86
C ALA A 54 -30.06 -0.56 -17.54
N GLY A 55 -30.18 -1.65 -16.77
CA GLY A 55 -30.63 -2.95 -17.24
C GLY A 55 -29.51 -3.98 -17.49
N ASP A 56 -28.31 -3.76 -16.96
CA ASP A 56 -27.28 -4.81 -17.01
C ASP A 56 -27.72 -6.03 -16.19
N THR A 57 -27.65 -7.21 -16.83
CA THR A 57 -28.04 -8.49 -16.21
C THR A 57 -26.83 -9.35 -15.83
N LYS A 58 -25.65 -9.09 -16.39
CA LYS A 58 -24.44 -9.83 -16.06
C LYS A 58 -23.76 -9.27 -14.80
N PRO A 59 -23.21 -10.15 -13.95
CA PRO A 59 -22.56 -9.73 -12.70
C PRO A 59 -21.29 -8.90 -12.93
N THR A 60 -20.96 -8.09 -11.93
CA THR A 60 -19.64 -7.47 -11.77
C THR A 60 -18.81 -8.27 -10.79
N LEU A 61 -17.63 -8.74 -11.20
CA LEU A 61 -16.67 -9.38 -10.30
C LEU A 61 -15.70 -8.34 -9.71
N VAL A 62 -15.67 -8.23 -8.39
CA VAL A 62 -14.70 -7.44 -7.65
C VAL A 62 -13.65 -8.37 -7.02
N VAL A 63 -12.38 -8.19 -7.38
CA VAL A 63 -11.25 -8.91 -6.79
C VAL A 63 -10.44 -7.94 -5.94
N CYS A 64 -10.29 -8.23 -4.66
CA CYS A 64 -9.62 -7.34 -3.72
C CYS A 64 -8.71 -8.14 -2.75
N PRO A 65 -7.86 -7.49 -1.95
CA PRO A 65 -7.18 -8.15 -0.82
C PRO A 65 -8.18 -8.85 0.10
N ALA A 66 -7.80 -10.02 0.65
CA ALA A 66 -8.69 -10.84 1.49
C ALA A 66 -9.31 -10.09 2.67
N SER A 67 -8.62 -9.11 3.21
CA SER A 67 -9.08 -8.26 4.31
C SER A 67 -10.12 -7.21 3.87
N LEU A 68 -10.24 -6.94 2.57
CA LEU A 68 -11.20 -5.96 2.03
C LEU A 68 -12.51 -6.59 1.55
N VAL A 69 -12.60 -7.90 1.42
CA VAL A 69 -13.82 -8.57 0.92
C VAL A 69 -15.05 -8.13 1.71
N TYR A 70 -14.99 -8.18 3.04
CA TYR A 70 -16.12 -7.77 3.88
C TYR A 70 -16.33 -6.24 3.96
N ASN A 71 -15.26 -5.47 3.72
CA ASN A 71 -15.40 -4.02 3.61
C ASN A 71 -16.17 -3.64 2.33
N TRP A 72 -15.87 -4.30 1.22
CA TRP A 72 -16.61 -4.12 -0.03
C TRP A 72 -18.08 -4.49 0.11
N THR A 73 -18.40 -5.63 0.74
CA THR A 73 -19.80 -6.02 0.97
C THR A 73 -20.52 -5.02 1.87
N ALA A 74 -19.89 -4.58 2.95
CA ALA A 74 -20.50 -3.59 3.86
C ALA A 74 -20.69 -2.21 3.19
N GLU A 75 -19.76 -1.77 2.33
CA GLU A 75 -19.93 -0.53 1.58
C GLU A 75 -21.01 -0.64 0.50
N LEU A 76 -21.12 -1.78 -0.20
CA LEU A 76 -22.20 -2.07 -1.14
C LEU A 76 -23.57 -2.06 -0.43
N GLU A 77 -23.71 -2.77 0.68
CA GLU A 77 -24.94 -2.78 1.50
C GLU A 77 -25.31 -1.38 2.01
N ARG A 78 -24.33 -0.58 2.37
CA ARG A 78 -24.54 0.78 2.89
C ARG A 78 -24.96 1.76 1.81
N PHE A 79 -24.26 1.76 0.66
CA PHE A 79 -24.40 2.81 -0.36
C PHE A 79 -25.31 2.40 -1.51
N ALA A 80 -25.44 1.12 -1.79
CA ALA A 80 -26.26 0.57 -2.87
C ALA A 80 -27.05 -0.67 -2.42
N PRO A 81 -27.94 -0.55 -1.41
CA PRO A 81 -28.67 -1.68 -0.82
C PRO A 81 -29.62 -2.40 -1.79
N SER A 82 -29.86 -1.86 -2.96
CA SER A 82 -30.64 -2.50 -4.02
C SER A 82 -29.84 -3.53 -4.83
N LEU A 83 -28.50 -3.54 -4.70
CA LEU A 83 -27.67 -4.53 -5.36
C LEU A 83 -27.67 -5.84 -4.56
N ASP A 84 -27.86 -6.95 -5.26
CA ASP A 84 -27.64 -8.27 -4.67
C ASP A 84 -26.15 -8.64 -4.75
N VAL A 85 -25.54 -8.94 -3.59
CA VAL A 85 -24.10 -9.07 -3.41
C VAL A 85 -23.73 -10.44 -2.84
N CYS A 86 -22.88 -11.19 -3.53
CA CYS A 86 -22.33 -12.45 -3.08
C CYS A 86 -20.84 -12.33 -2.75
N ALA A 87 -20.44 -12.66 -1.51
CA ALA A 87 -19.04 -12.80 -1.12
C ALA A 87 -18.60 -14.26 -1.29
N ILE A 88 -17.71 -14.52 -2.25
CA ILE A 88 -17.14 -15.86 -2.48
C ILE A 88 -16.00 -16.09 -1.50
N VAL A 89 -16.29 -16.85 -0.44
CA VAL A 89 -15.38 -17.16 0.67
C VAL A 89 -15.64 -18.57 1.21
N GLY A 90 -14.78 -19.06 2.09
CA GLY A 90 -14.99 -20.34 2.78
C GLY A 90 -14.28 -21.53 2.12
N ALA A 91 -14.80 -22.73 2.33
CA ALA A 91 -14.23 -23.98 1.81
C ALA A 91 -14.40 -24.12 0.29
N LYS A 92 -13.52 -24.88 -0.36
CA LYS A 92 -13.51 -25.02 -1.84
C LYS A 92 -14.87 -25.47 -2.41
N ALA A 93 -15.51 -26.46 -1.77
CA ALA A 93 -16.82 -26.94 -2.23
C ALA A 93 -17.91 -25.84 -2.20
N GLN A 94 -17.92 -25.04 -1.13
CA GLN A 94 -18.82 -23.91 -0.99
C GLN A 94 -18.58 -22.85 -2.07
N ARG A 95 -17.30 -22.50 -2.29
CA ARG A 95 -16.94 -21.49 -3.30
C ARG A 95 -17.32 -21.93 -4.72
N ARG A 96 -17.17 -23.23 -5.06
CA ARG A 96 -17.63 -23.74 -6.36
C ARG A 96 -19.12 -23.51 -6.60
N VAL A 97 -19.94 -23.72 -5.59
CA VAL A 97 -21.38 -23.45 -5.67
C VAL A 97 -21.65 -21.95 -5.84
N GLN A 98 -20.96 -21.13 -5.04
CA GLN A 98 -21.09 -19.66 -5.14
C GLN A 98 -20.62 -19.11 -6.50
N ILE A 99 -19.54 -19.66 -7.08
CA ILE A 99 -19.06 -19.24 -8.39
C ILE A 99 -20.05 -19.69 -9.48
N ALA A 100 -20.57 -20.91 -9.41
CA ALA A 100 -21.54 -21.42 -10.39
C ALA A 100 -22.86 -20.63 -10.40
N GLY A 101 -23.26 -20.04 -9.26
CA GLY A 101 -24.44 -19.18 -9.14
C GLY A 101 -24.09 -17.68 -9.24
N ALA A 102 -22.94 -17.31 -9.77
CA ALA A 102 -22.52 -15.90 -9.85
C ALA A 102 -23.46 -15.02 -10.69
N ASP A 103 -24.10 -15.58 -11.69
CA ASP A 103 -25.08 -14.93 -12.58
C ASP A 103 -26.41 -14.59 -11.90
N GLU A 104 -26.71 -15.16 -10.73
CA GLU A 104 -27.87 -14.82 -9.91
C GLU A 104 -27.69 -13.51 -9.15
N HIS A 105 -26.48 -12.96 -9.10
CA HIS A 105 -26.11 -11.78 -8.31
C HIS A 105 -25.73 -10.58 -9.19
N ASN A 106 -25.89 -9.36 -8.67
CA ASN A 106 -25.40 -8.15 -9.35
C ASN A 106 -23.90 -7.96 -9.17
N VAL A 107 -23.38 -8.27 -7.98
CA VAL A 107 -21.97 -8.10 -7.63
C VAL A 107 -21.44 -9.33 -6.90
N VAL A 108 -20.31 -9.80 -7.35
CA VAL A 108 -19.58 -10.91 -6.75
C VAL A 108 -18.24 -10.39 -6.22
N VAL A 109 -17.93 -10.61 -4.95
CA VAL A 109 -16.69 -10.12 -4.32
C VAL A 109 -15.84 -11.29 -3.87
N THR A 110 -14.57 -11.30 -4.25
CA THR A 110 -13.61 -12.35 -3.85
C THR A 110 -12.21 -11.79 -3.58
N SER A 111 -11.32 -12.63 -3.05
CA SER A 111 -9.93 -12.23 -2.85
C SER A 111 -9.01 -12.74 -3.96
N TYR A 112 -7.87 -12.05 -4.18
CA TYR A 112 -6.84 -12.47 -5.13
C TYR A 112 -6.39 -13.91 -4.95
N ASP A 113 -6.21 -14.37 -3.70
CA ASP A 113 -5.79 -15.75 -3.43
C ASP A 113 -6.87 -16.79 -3.78
N LEU A 114 -8.14 -16.49 -3.48
CA LEU A 114 -9.26 -17.37 -3.80
C LEU A 114 -9.52 -17.38 -5.31
N MET A 115 -9.53 -16.22 -5.96
CA MET A 115 -9.65 -16.09 -7.41
C MET A 115 -8.56 -16.91 -8.12
N ARG A 116 -7.30 -16.81 -7.69
CA ARG A 116 -6.19 -17.60 -8.27
C ARG A 116 -6.38 -19.10 -8.10
N ARG A 117 -6.90 -19.55 -6.94
CA ARG A 117 -7.11 -20.98 -6.66
C ARG A 117 -8.24 -21.59 -7.47
N ASP A 118 -9.26 -20.80 -7.77
CA ASP A 118 -10.50 -21.23 -8.37
C ASP A 118 -10.66 -20.63 -9.80
N ILE A 119 -9.54 -20.27 -10.47
CA ILE A 119 -9.56 -19.56 -11.74
C ILE A 119 -10.24 -20.35 -12.86
N ASP A 120 -10.17 -21.67 -12.84
CA ASP A 120 -10.77 -22.51 -13.85
C ASP A 120 -12.31 -22.44 -13.77
N GLU A 121 -12.86 -22.38 -12.55
CA GLU A 121 -14.28 -22.17 -12.31
C GLU A 121 -14.74 -20.75 -12.71
N TYR A 122 -13.93 -19.72 -12.48
CA TYR A 122 -14.23 -18.33 -12.89
C TYR A 122 -14.14 -18.16 -14.42
N ALA A 123 -13.27 -18.90 -15.10
CA ALA A 123 -13.12 -18.81 -16.54
C ALA A 123 -14.34 -19.33 -17.33
N GLU A 124 -15.24 -20.07 -16.68
CA GLU A 124 -16.50 -20.56 -17.25
C GLU A 124 -17.67 -19.57 -17.06
N GLN A 125 -17.45 -18.48 -16.30
CA GLN A 125 -18.47 -17.46 -16.05
C GLN A 125 -18.41 -16.33 -17.09
N ASP A 126 -19.43 -15.48 -17.10
CA ASP A 126 -19.52 -14.31 -18.00
C ASP A 126 -19.80 -13.04 -17.18
N PHE A 127 -18.77 -12.22 -16.99
CA PHE A 127 -18.86 -10.98 -16.21
C PHE A 127 -19.01 -9.77 -17.14
N ALA A 128 -19.96 -8.86 -16.82
CA ALA A 128 -20.01 -7.56 -17.48
C ALA A 128 -18.71 -6.77 -17.22
N ARG A 129 -18.25 -6.80 -15.99
CA ARG A 129 -17.04 -6.08 -15.51
C ARG A 129 -16.21 -6.95 -14.58
N VAL A 130 -14.90 -6.77 -14.67
CA VAL A 130 -13.97 -7.21 -13.62
C VAL A 130 -13.25 -6.00 -13.06
N VAL A 131 -13.34 -5.81 -11.75
CA VAL A 131 -12.71 -4.73 -11.00
C VAL A 131 -11.62 -5.31 -10.11
N LEU A 132 -10.38 -4.87 -10.28
CA LEU A 132 -9.28 -5.21 -9.37
C LEU A 132 -9.05 -4.05 -8.40
N ASP A 133 -9.32 -4.25 -7.12
CA ASP A 133 -8.99 -3.28 -6.09
C ASP A 133 -7.59 -3.57 -5.53
N GLU A 134 -6.83 -2.51 -5.23
CA GLU A 134 -5.40 -2.58 -4.93
C GLU A 134 -4.65 -3.34 -6.05
N ALA A 135 -4.80 -2.86 -7.29
CA ALA A 135 -4.32 -3.56 -8.50
C ALA A 135 -2.81 -3.80 -8.53
N GLN A 136 -2.02 -3.18 -7.65
CA GLN A 136 -0.60 -3.51 -7.46
C GLN A 136 -0.36 -4.98 -7.07
N TYR A 137 -1.39 -5.74 -6.68
CA TYR A 137 -1.28 -7.20 -6.49
C TYR A 137 -0.90 -7.95 -7.77
N ILE A 138 -1.19 -7.39 -8.94
CA ILE A 138 -0.83 -7.97 -10.24
C ILE A 138 0.34 -7.24 -10.93
N LYS A 139 1.05 -6.34 -10.25
CA LYS A 139 2.15 -5.55 -10.80
C LYS A 139 3.31 -6.38 -11.36
N ASN A 140 3.57 -7.55 -10.79
CA ASN A 140 4.55 -8.48 -11.34
C ASN A 140 3.88 -9.47 -12.31
N PRO A 141 4.11 -9.34 -13.63
CA PRO A 141 3.45 -10.16 -14.66
C PRO A 141 3.78 -11.65 -14.58
N LEU A 142 4.84 -12.04 -13.86
CA LEU A 142 5.29 -13.44 -13.73
C LEU A 142 4.59 -14.19 -12.60
N THR A 143 3.78 -13.53 -11.79
CA THR A 143 3.10 -14.18 -10.67
C THR A 143 1.88 -14.96 -11.14
N GLN A 144 1.58 -16.05 -10.42
CA GLN A 144 0.36 -16.84 -10.69
C GLN A 144 -0.93 -16.00 -10.53
N VAL A 145 -0.91 -14.99 -9.63
CA VAL A 145 -2.04 -14.08 -9.42
C VAL A 145 -2.27 -13.21 -10.65
N ALA A 146 -1.20 -12.63 -11.24
CA ALA A 146 -1.30 -11.84 -12.45
C ALA A 146 -1.77 -12.68 -13.64
N HIS A 147 -1.25 -13.89 -13.79
CA HIS A 147 -1.72 -14.82 -14.84
C HIS A 147 -3.20 -15.20 -14.67
N ALA A 148 -3.63 -15.49 -13.45
CA ALA A 148 -5.02 -15.81 -13.16
C ALA A 148 -5.95 -14.62 -13.47
N ALA A 149 -5.61 -13.41 -13.02
CA ALA A 149 -6.41 -12.21 -13.27
C ALA A 149 -6.63 -11.94 -14.77
N LYS A 150 -5.61 -12.19 -15.61
CA LYS A 150 -5.69 -12.02 -17.07
C LYS A 150 -6.59 -13.07 -17.76
N ARG A 151 -6.83 -14.21 -17.12
CA ARG A 151 -7.75 -15.25 -17.62
C ARG A 151 -9.21 -15.00 -17.31
N LEU A 152 -9.53 -14.05 -16.43
CA LEU A 152 -10.91 -13.72 -16.09
C LEU A 152 -11.65 -13.19 -17.33
N PRO A 153 -12.78 -13.78 -17.72
CA PRO A 153 -13.61 -13.24 -18.79
C PRO A 153 -14.31 -11.98 -18.29
N ALA A 154 -14.30 -10.94 -19.12
CA ALA A 154 -14.94 -9.67 -18.79
C ALA A 154 -15.25 -8.87 -20.04
N GLY A 155 -16.42 -8.20 -20.07
CA GLY A 155 -16.72 -7.20 -21.08
C GLY A 155 -15.80 -5.99 -20.96
N VAL A 156 -15.63 -5.45 -19.75
CA VAL A 156 -14.71 -4.35 -19.45
C VAL A 156 -13.94 -4.63 -18.17
N ARG A 157 -12.73 -4.08 -18.05
CA ARG A 157 -11.84 -4.28 -16.90
C ARG A 157 -11.40 -2.95 -16.29
N PHE A 158 -11.51 -2.82 -14.99
CA PHE A 158 -11.06 -1.65 -14.24
C PHE A 158 -10.06 -2.02 -13.17
N ALA A 159 -9.14 -1.11 -12.88
CA ALA A 159 -8.17 -1.22 -11.80
C ALA A 159 -8.33 -0.03 -10.85
N LEU A 160 -8.41 -0.30 -9.55
CA LEU A 160 -8.39 0.70 -8.50
C LEU A 160 -7.07 0.59 -7.77
N THR A 161 -6.33 1.67 -7.67
CA THR A 161 -5.06 1.71 -6.92
C THR A 161 -4.72 3.15 -6.56
N GLY A 162 -4.08 3.38 -5.42
CA GLY A 162 -3.47 4.68 -5.11
C GLY A 162 -2.09 4.85 -5.75
N THR A 163 -1.48 3.75 -6.21
CA THR A 163 -0.10 3.70 -6.70
C THR A 163 -0.01 2.83 -7.95
N PRO A 164 -0.34 3.37 -9.13
CA PRO A 164 -0.32 2.60 -10.39
C PRO A 164 1.08 2.17 -10.82
N ILE A 165 2.11 2.87 -10.36
CA ILE A 165 3.52 2.49 -10.46
C ILE A 165 4.15 2.71 -9.09
N GLU A 166 4.77 1.67 -8.54
CA GLU A 166 5.52 1.80 -7.30
C GLU A 166 7.04 1.82 -7.55
N ASN A 167 7.52 1.04 -8.54
CA ASN A 167 8.93 0.75 -8.65
C ASN A 167 9.49 0.68 -10.08
N ARG A 168 8.70 0.24 -11.04
CA ARG A 168 9.15 0.00 -12.42
C ARG A 168 8.03 0.23 -13.43
N LEU A 169 8.39 0.66 -14.61
CA LEU A 169 7.44 0.79 -15.73
C LEU A 169 6.80 -0.55 -16.13
N SER A 170 7.48 -1.68 -15.91
CA SER A 170 6.91 -3.01 -16.12
C SER A 170 5.70 -3.32 -15.23
N GLU A 171 5.55 -2.63 -14.09
CA GLU A 171 4.36 -2.75 -13.23
C GLU A 171 3.12 -2.17 -13.93
N LEU A 172 3.27 -1.00 -14.54
CA LEU A 172 2.25 -0.37 -15.37
C LEU A 172 1.89 -1.27 -16.54
N TRP A 173 2.88 -1.81 -17.26
CA TRP A 173 2.65 -2.75 -18.35
C TRP A 173 1.79 -3.93 -17.91
N SER A 174 2.05 -4.51 -16.74
CA SER A 174 1.29 -5.65 -16.23
C SER A 174 -0.18 -5.32 -15.96
N ILE A 175 -0.46 -4.12 -15.43
CA ILE A 175 -1.84 -3.65 -15.20
C ILE A 175 -2.54 -3.38 -16.54
N PHE A 176 -1.86 -2.73 -17.49
CA PHE A 176 -2.45 -2.47 -18.82
C PHE A 176 -2.67 -3.76 -19.63
N ASP A 177 -1.81 -4.77 -19.48
CA ASP A 177 -2.00 -6.08 -20.12
C ASP A 177 -3.22 -6.84 -19.54
N PHE A 178 -3.61 -6.54 -18.29
CA PHE A 178 -4.90 -6.95 -17.75
C PHE A 178 -6.05 -6.11 -18.32
N LEU A 179 -5.96 -4.77 -18.30
CA LEU A 179 -7.03 -3.87 -18.69
C LEU A 179 -7.38 -3.97 -20.19
N MET A 180 -6.38 -3.88 -21.03
CA MET A 180 -6.47 -3.81 -22.50
C MET A 180 -5.28 -4.56 -23.10
N PRO A 181 -5.38 -5.90 -23.25
CA PRO A 181 -4.29 -6.71 -23.79
C PRO A 181 -3.82 -6.19 -25.14
N GLY A 182 -2.52 -6.00 -25.30
CA GLY A 182 -1.90 -5.56 -26.56
C GLY A 182 -1.74 -4.04 -26.72
N LEU A 183 -2.39 -3.19 -25.92
CA LEU A 183 -2.27 -1.72 -26.02
C LEU A 183 -0.81 -1.25 -25.92
N LEU A 184 -0.04 -1.80 -24.97
CA LEU A 184 1.38 -1.45 -24.78
C LEU A 184 2.34 -2.42 -25.51
N GLY A 185 1.81 -3.34 -26.32
CA GLY A 185 2.58 -4.37 -27.03
C GLY A 185 3.06 -5.51 -26.13
N SER A 186 3.94 -6.37 -26.63
CA SER A 186 4.53 -7.42 -25.82
C SER A 186 5.48 -6.85 -24.77
N ARG A 187 5.71 -7.60 -23.68
CA ARG A 187 6.62 -7.20 -22.59
C ARG A 187 8.03 -6.86 -23.10
N GLU A 188 8.53 -7.64 -24.04
CA GLU A 188 9.86 -7.41 -24.65
C GLU A 188 9.90 -6.13 -25.47
N SER A 189 8.84 -5.87 -26.25
CA SER A 189 8.70 -4.64 -27.02
C SER A 189 8.57 -3.43 -26.11
N PHE A 190 7.80 -3.52 -25.04
CA PHE A 190 7.64 -2.46 -24.03
C PHE A 190 8.95 -2.15 -23.34
N ALA A 191 9.70 -3.16 -22.89
CA ALA A 191 10.99 -2.97 -22.24
C ALA A 191 11.98 -2.24 -23.16
N LYS A 192 12.07 -2.60 -24.44
CA LYS A 192 12.94 -1.95 -25.41
C LYS A 192 12.51 -0.51 -25.75
N ARG A 193 11.21 -0.25 -25.84
CA ARG A 193 10.68 1.06 -26.26
C ARG A 193 10.59 2.09 -25.16
N PHE A 194 10.35 1.65 -23.93
CA PHE A 194 10.03 2.54 -22.81
C PHE A 194 10.90 2.30 -21.57
N GLU A 195 11.06 1.05 -21.09
CA GLU A 195 11.71 0.78 -19.82
C GLU A 195 13.22 1.11 -19.89
N SER A 196 13.95 0.54 -20.86
CA SER A 196 15.37 0.78 -21.03
C SER A 196 15.72 2.25 -21.38
N PRO A 197 15.04 2.92 -22.34
CA PRO A 197 15.31 4.32 -22.64
C PRO A 197 15.01 5.27 -21.47
N VAL A 198 13.96 5.02 -20.68
CA VAL A 198 13.63 5.86 -19.51
C VAL A 198 14.64 5.66 -18.40
N GLU A 199 15.09 4.42 -18.14
CA GLU A 199 16.14 4.13 -17.15
C GLU A 199 17.47 4.80 -17.49
N HIS A 200 17.78 5.02 -18.79
CA HIS A 200 19.00 5.68 -19.26
C HIS A 200 18.81 7.16 -19.58
N ALA A 201 17.65 7.74 -19.28
CA ALA A 201 17.28 9.12 -19.62
C ALA A 201 17.44 9.45 -21.14
N GLU A 202 17.20 8.46 -22.01
CA GLU A 202 17.31 8.61 -23.46
C GLU A 202 16.02 9.11 -24.10
N GLY A 203 16.06 10.30 -24.67
CA GLY A 203 15.02 10.86 -25.52
C GLY A 203 13.69 11.12 -24.83
N ASP A 204 12.60 11.11 -25.62
CA ASP A 204 11.25 11.53 -25.23
C ASP A 204 10.32 10.35 -24.86
N SER A 205 10.92 9.22 -24.45
CA SER A 205 10.22 7.95 -24.23
C SER A 205 9.22 8.02 -23.08
N ALA A 206 9.53 8.78 -22.02
CA ALA A 206 8.65 9.01 -20.90
C ALA A 206 7.38 9.79 -21.32
N ALA A 207 7.54 10.90 -22.05
CA ALA A 207 6.43 11.73 -22.53
C ALA A 207 5.53 10.97 -23.52
N ARG A 208 6.13 10.13 -24.38
CA ARG A 208 5.37 9.27 -25.29
C ARG A 208 4.54 8.23 -24.54
N LEU A 209 5.12 7.58 -23.52
CA LEU A 209 4.38 6.63 -22.69
C LEU A 209 3.26 7.34 -21.95
N GLN A 210 3.54 8.49 -21.33
CA GLN A 210 2.54 9.30 -20.65
C GLN A 210 1.37 9.67 -21.58
N THR A 211 1.65 10.15 -22.78
CA THR A 211 0.60 10.48 -23.79
C THR A 211 -0.27 9.27 -24.13
N LEU A 212 0.35 8.08 -24.25
CA LEU A 212 -0.35 6.85 -24.58
C LEU A 212 -1.28 6.37 -23.47
N VAL A 213 -0.88 6.50 -22.21
CA VAL A 213 -1.62 5.94 -21.06
C VAL A 213 -2.55 6.94 -20.39
N SER A 214 -2.30 8.25 -20.51
CA SER A 214 -3.06 9.30 -19.82
C SER A 214 -4.58 9.25 -20.01
N PRO A 215 -5.15 8.88 -21.16
CA PRO A 215 -6.60 8.79 -21.31
C PRO A 215 -7.24 7.70 -20.42
N PHE A 216 -6.45 6.70 -20.05
CA PHE A 216 -6.88 5.50 -19.32
C PHE A 216 -6.47 5.51 -17.84
N VAL A 217 -5.88 6.59 -17.37
CA VAL A 217 -5.47 6.76 -15.96
C VAL A 217 -6.07 8.04 -15.42
N LEU A 218 -7.00 7.93 -14.49
CA LEU A 218 -7.52 9.08 -13.76
C LEU A 218 -6.86 9.13 -12.39
N ARG A 219 -5.98 10.12 -12.19
CA ARG A 219 -5.28 10.34 -10.93
C ARG A 219 -5.55 11.75 -10.40
N ARG A 220 -5.97 11.84 -9.15
CA ARG A 220 -6.15 13.10 -8.42
C ARG A 220 -5.47 12.97 -7.07
N VAL A 221 -4.78 14.02 -6.66
CA VAL A 221 -4.19 14.14 -5.34
C VAL A 221 -5.16 14.84 -4.38
N LYS A 222 -5.05 14.56 -3.09
CA LYS A 222 -5.97 15.09 -2.07
C LYS A 222 -5.96 16.61 -2.04
N GLU A 223 -4.78 17.20 -2.16
CA GLU A 223 -4.57 18.64 -2.09
C GLU A 223 -5.34 19.41 -3.18
N ASP A 224 -5.53 18.78 -4.35
CA ASP A 224 -6.21 19.43 -5.49
C ASP A 224 -7.74 19.37 -5.39
N VAL A 225 -8.31 18.38 -4.68
CA VAL A 225 -9.75 18.07 -4.79
C VAL A 225 -10.53 18.14 -3.49
N VAL A 226 -9.87 18.20 -2.34
CA VAL A 226 -10.51 18.20 -1.02
C VAL A 226 -10.05 19.41 -0.20
N ALA A 227 -10.61 20.59 -0.52
CA ALA A 227 -10.32 21.84 0.21
C ALA A 227 -10.69 21.76 1.71
N ASP A 228 -11.64 20.87 2.08
CA ASP A 228 -12.12 20.71 3.46
C ASP A 228 -11.32 19.70 4.27
N LEU A 229 -10.29 19.05 3.70
CA LEU A 229 -9.47 18.14 4.47
C LEU A 229 -8.48 18.94 5.32
N PRO A 230 -8.40 18.70 6.64
CA PRO A 230 -7.41 19.36 7.47
C PRO A 230 -5.98 19.15 6.96
N GLU A 231 -5.11 20.08 7.26
CA GLU A 231 -3.70 20.04 6.86
C GLU A 231 -3.01 18.75 7.39
N LYS A 232 -2.07 18.23 6.61
CA LYS A 232 -1.16 17.16 7.01
C LYS A 232 0.23 17.76 7.18
N ILE A 233 0.76 17.72 8.40
CA ILE A 233 2.11 18.20 8.74
C ILE A 233 3.01 16.98 8.89
N GLU A 234 4.09 16.90 8.11
CA GLU A 234 5.08 15.84 8.21
C GLU A 234 6.39 16.37 8.80
N ASP A 235 6.89 15.71 9.83
CA ASP A 235 8.14 16.06 10.48
C ASP A 235 9.05 14.84 10.63
N THR A 236 10.36 15.04 10.42
CA THR A 236 11.36 13.99 10.57
C THR A 236 12.14 14.20 11.85
N VAL A 237 11.95 13.31 12.81
CA VAL A 237 12.59 13.38 14.13
C VAL A 237 13.83 12.50 14.15
N MET A 238 14.98 13.12 14.32
CA MET A 238 16.28 12.45 14.33
C MET A 238 16.65 11.96 15.73
N ALA A 239 16.79 10.63 15.90
CA ALA A 239 17.28 10.01 17.12
C ALA A 239 18.78 9.70 16.97
N GLN A 240 19.63 10.23 17.85
CA GLN A 240 21.07 9.99 17.78
C GLN A 240 21.45 8.76 18.60
N LEU A 241 22.00 7.73 17.93
CA LEU A 241 22.50 6.55 18.63
C LEU A 241 23.67 6.91 19.54
N THR A 242 23.61 6.45 20.78
CA THR A 242 24.65 6.74 21.81
C THR A 242 25.16 5.47 22.48
N GLY A 243 26.26 5.57 23.20
CA GLY A 243 26.77 4.53 24.09
C GLY A 243 27.00 3.19 23.40
N GLU A 244 26.47 2.14 24.01
CA GLU A 244 26.60 0.75 23.56
C GLU A 244 25.83 0.48 22.26
N GLN A 245 24.67 1.10 22.06
CA GLN A 245 23.89 0.95 20.82
C GLN A 245 24.68 1.42 19.60
N ARG A 246 25.35 2.58 19.70
CA ARG A 246 26.20 3.11 18.61
C ARG A 246 27.38 2.19 18.32
N LYS A 247 28.04 1.65 19.34
CA LYS A 247 29.16 0.71 19.15
C LYS A 247 28.72 -0.57 18.43
N LEU A 248 27.57 -1.13 18.84
CA LEU A 248 26.99 -2.32 18.19
C LEU A 248 26.62 -2.04 16.74
N TYR A 249 26.03 -0.88 16.48
CA TYR A 249 25.68 -0.48 15.11
C TYR A 249 26.93 -0.40 14.22
N LEU A 250 27.94 0.37 14.62
CA LEU A 250 29.18 0.56 13.84
C LEU A 250 29.91 -0.76 13.60
N ALA A 251 30.06 -1.61 14.61
CA ALA A 251 30.71 -2.92 14.47
C ALA A 251 30.01 -3.83 13.45
N ASN A 252 28.65 -3.82 13.43
CA ASN A 252 27.89 -4.58 12.44
C ASN A 252 27.96 -3.94 11.05
N GLN A 253 27.94 -2.61 10.95
CA GLN A 253 28.09 -1.88 9.69
C GLN A 253 29.41 -2.19 9.02
N ASP A 254 30.55 -2.09 9.76
CA ASP A 254 31.89 -2.36 9.25
C ASP A 254 32.03 -3.81 8.78
N ARG A 255 31.52 -4.75 9.57
CA ARG A 255 31.51 -6.18 9.21
C ARG A 255 30.78 -6.43 7.89
N ILE A 256 29.62 -5.83 7.70
CA ILE A 256 28.83 -6.00 6.48
C ILE A 256 29.51 -5.31 5.29
N ALA A 257 30.05 -4.10 5.50
CA ALA A 257 30.78 -3.37 4.46
C ALA A 257 31.97 -4.19 3.93
N GLN A 258 32.79 -4.75 4.83
CA GLN A 258 33.89 -5.64 4.46
C GLN A 258 33.42 -6.87 3.69
N GLN A 259 32.34 -7.52 4.14
CA GLN A 259 31.79 -8.69 3.44
C GLN A 259 31.29 -8.35 2.01
N VAL A 260 30.73 -7.17 1.80
CA VAL A 260 30.25 -6.73 0.47
C VAL A 260 31.41 -6.28 -0.42
N GLN A 261 32.42 -5.60 0.13
CA GLN A 261 33.60 -5.14 -0.61
C GLN A 261 34.43 -6.29 -1.19
N HIS A 262 34.58 -7.39 -0.44
CA HIS A 262 35.39 -8.55 -0.86
C HIS A 262 34.67 -9.51 -1.81
N ARG A 263 33.40 -9.26 -2.18
CA ARG A 263 32.66 -10.13 -3.11
C ARG A 263 32.68 -9.61 -4.53
N GLU A 264 32.84 -10.50 -5.49
CA GLU A 264 32.65 -10.19 -6.90
C GLU A 264 31.16 -9.99 -7.25
N ALA A 265 30.87 -9.22 -8.29
CA ALA A 265 29.49 -8.89 -8.71
C ALA A 265 28.63 -10.14 -9.02
N SER A 266 29.27 -11.21 -9.50
CA SER A 266 28.63 -12.50 -9.79
C SER A 266 28.19 -13.25 -8.53
N GLU A 267 28.99 -13.18 -7.47
CA GLU A 267 28.70 -13.78 -6.17
C GLU A 267 27.65 -12.96 -5.38
N PHE A 268 27.72 -11.63 -5.52
CA PHE A 268 26.72 -10.74 -4.93
C PHE A 268 25.30 -11.09 -5.38
N LYS A 269 25.10 -11.40 -6.68
CA LYS A 269 23.77 -11.82 -7.19
C LYS A 269 23.26 -13.10 -6.53
N LYS A 270 24.12 -14.05 -6.22
CA LYS A 270 23.74 -15.31 -5.56
C LYS A 270 23.41 -15.11 -4.07
N ASP A 271 24.14 -14.24 -3.40
CA ASP A 271 24.04 -14.00 -1.96
C ASP A 271 23.18 -12.78 -1.58
N LYS A 272 22.50 -12.16 -2.54
CA LYS A 272 21.68 -10.95 -2.34
C LYS A 272 20.71 -11.07 -1.16
N LEU A 273 20.07 -12.21 -0.98
CA LEU A 273 19.17 -12.45 0.16
C LEU A 273 19.88 -12.39 1.50
N LYS A 274 21.13 -12.88 1.60
CA LYS A 274 21.91 -12.80 2.83
C LYS A 274 22.28 -11.36 3.15
N VAL A 275 22.69 -10.58 2.14
CA VAL A 275 23.00 -9.16 2.31
C VAL A 275 21.77 -8.37 2.77
N LEU A 276 20.59 -8.62 2.18
CA LEU A 276 19.33 -7.98 2.61
C LEU A 276 18.96 -8.36 4.05
N ALA A 277 19.22 -9.59 4.49
CA ALA A 277 19.02 -9.99 5.87
C ALA A 277 19.95 -9.24 6.84
N GLU A 278 21.22 -9.03 6.47
CA GLU A 278 22.17 -8.25 7.27
C GLU A 278 21.79 -6.76 7.32
N LEU A 279 21.33 -6.16 6.21
CA LEU A 279 20.79 -4.79 6.22
C LEU A 279 19.54 -4.67 7.11
N THR A 280 18.69 -5.70 7.11
CA THR A 280 17.54 -5.77 7.99
C THR A 280 17.97 -5.80 9.46
N LYS A 281 19.02 -6.57 9.78
CA LYS A 281 19.61 -6.61 11.12
C LYS A 281 20.14 -5.23 11.56
N LEU A 282 20.84 -4.50 10.68
CA LEU A 282 21.29 -3.14 10.99
C LEU A 282 20.12 -2.21 11.32
N ARG A 283 19.04 -2.27 10.54
CA ARG A 283 17.84 -1.48 10.81
C ARG A 283 17.19 -1.85 12.14
N GLN A 284 17.18 -3.13 12.49
CA GLN A 284 16.67 -3.58 13.80
C GLN A 284 17.54 -3.08 14.96
N ILE A 285 18.87 -3.00 14.78
CA ILE A 285 19.77 -2.40 15.77
C ILE A 285 19.51 -0.89 15.92
N CYS A 286 19.16 -0.17 14.83
CA CYS A 286 18.71 1.21 14.88
C CYS A 286 17.43 1.36 15.72
N CYS A 287 16.47 0.44 15.53
CA CYS A 287 15.22 0.43 16.28
C CYS A 287 15.44 0.14 17.76
N ASP A 288 15.99 -1.03 18.05
CA ASP A 288 16.37 -1.48 19.40
C ASP A 288 17.26 -2.73 19.31
N PRO A 289 18.45 -2.73 19.91
CA PRO A 289 19.34 -3.90 19.86
C PRO A 289 18.75 -5.18 20.47
N ARG A 290 17.77 -5.07 21.38
CA ARG A 290 17.06 -6.24 21.97
C ARG A 290 16.33 -7.09 20.93
N LEU A 291 16.10 -6.59 19.74
CA LEU A 291 15.55 -7.39 18.63
C LEU A 291 16.50 -8.50 18.17
N HIS A 292 17.80 -8.40 18.49
CA HIS A 292 18.83 -9.38 18.15
C HIS A 292 19.68 -9.87 19.30
N TYR A 293 19.84 -9.04 20.35
CA TYR A 293 20.72 -9.32 21.47
C TYR A 293 19.88 -9.39 22.74
N GLU A 294 19.45 -10.59 23.14
CA GLU A 294 18.55 -10.80 24.30
C GLU A 294 19.15 -10.27 25.61
N ASP A 295 20.49 -10.35 25.76
CA ASP A 295 21.21 -9.86 26.94
C ASP A 295 21.48 -8.35 26.93
N TYR A 296 21.05 -7.62 25.90
CA TYR A 296 21.24 -6.18 25.82
C TYR A 296 20.39 -5.43 26.85
N LYS A 297 21.05 -4.67 27.73
CA LYS A 297 20.41 -3.96 28.86
C LYS A 297 20.47 -2.45 28.76
N ALA A 298 21.30 -1.91 27.86
CA ALA A 298 21.37 -0.47 27.64
C ALA A 298 20.09 0.06 26.95
N GLY A 299 19.89 1.37 26.97
CA GLY A 299 18.74 2.03 26.38
C GLY A 299 18.72 2.00 24.85
N SER A 300 17.61 2.38 24.27
CA SER A 300 17.46 2.65 22.85
C SER A 300 17.07 4.11 22.66
N ALA A 301 17.97 4.88 22.05
CA ALA A 301 17.73 6.31 21.81
C ALA A 301 16.43 6.55 21.05
N LYS A 302 16.14 5.71 20.07
CA LYS A 302 14.92 5.82 19.27
C LYS A 302 13.64 5.51 20.06
N LEU A 303 13.71 4.54 20.99
CA LEU A 303 12.59 4.26 21.89
C LEU A 303 12.33 5.42 22.85
N ASP A 304 13.39 6.00 23.40
CA ASP A 304 13.24 7.13 24.32
C ASP A 304 12.65 8.35 23.59
N THR A 305 13.16 8.71 22.40
CA THR A 305 12.57 9.76 21.56
C THR A 305 11.10 9.46 21.19
N CYS A 306 10.77 8.20 20.89
CA CYS A 306 9.39 7.79 20.62
C CYS A 306 8.49 8.03 21.82
N MET A 307 8.94 7.69 23.02
CA MET A 307 8.15 7.91 24.24
C MET A 307 7.98 9.41 24.56
N GLU A 308 8.98 10.24 24.29
CA GLU A 308 8.85 11.70 24.39
C GLU A 308 7.74 12.23 23.47
N LEU A 309 7.69 11.77 22.22
CA LEU A 309 6.61 12.12 21.29
C LEU A 309 5.24 11.62 21.75
N VAL A 310 5.18 10.39 22.28
CA VAL A 310 3.93 9.82 22.82
C VAL A 310 3.43 10.66 23.99
N HIS A 311 4.29 10.99 24.96
CA HIS A 311 3.90 11.82 26.10
C HIS A 311 3.42 13.20 25.65
N GLY A 312 4.21 13.88 24.81
CA GLY A 312 3.83 15.20 24.31
C GLY A 312 2.48 15.21 23.58
N ALA A 313 2.21 14.19 22.78
CA ALA A 313 0.92 14.03 22.10
C ALA A 313 -0.23 13.76 23.09
N LEU A 314 -0.02 12.89 24.08
CA LEU A 314 -1.03 12.57 25.11
C LEU A 314 -1.35 13.77 25.99
N ASP A 315 -0.34 14.54 26.39
CA ASP A 315 -0.49 15.77 27.16
C ASP A 315 -1.31 16.83 26.37
N GLY A 316 -1.18 16.82 25.04
CA GLY A 316 -1.99 17.64 24.12
C GLY A 316 -3.40 17.10 23.90
N GLY A 317 -3.78 15.96 24.45
CA GLY A 317 -5.07 15.32 24.25
C GLY A 317 -5.23 14.62 22.89
N HIS A 318 -4.13 14.38 22.18
CA HIS A 318 -4.10 13.76 20.86
C HIS A 318 -4.20 12.24 20.93
N ARG A 319 -4.63 11.62 19.83
CA ARG A 319 -4.70 10.16 19.66
C ARG A 319 -3.69 9.71 18.65
N ILE A 320 -2.98 8.63 18.97
CA ILE A 320 -1.76 8.23 18.28
C ILE A 320 -1.96 6.91 17.54
N LEU A 321 -1.61 6.89 16.25
CA LEU A 321 -1.28 5.67 15.52
C LEU A 321 0.23 5.51 15.47
N LEU A 322 0.74 4.39 15.96
CA LEU A 322 2.17 4.10 15.92
C LEU A 322 2.42 2.87 15.06
N PHE A 323 3.16 3.07 13.99
CA PHE A 323 3.47 2.03 13.01
C PHE A 323 4.91 1.56 13.12
N SER A 324 5.10 0.24 13.02
CA SER A 324 6.42 -0.38 12.80
C SER A 324 6.31 -1.59 11.88
N GLN A 325 7.34 -1.83 11.07
CA GLN A 325 7.43 -3.06 10.28
C GLN A 325 7.81 -4.27 11.13
N PHE A 326 8.47 -4.06 12.27
CA PHE A 326 8.94 -5.11 13.16
C PHE A 326 7.94 -5.35 14.28
N THR A 327 7.27 -6.50 14.27
CA THR A 327 6.32 -6.88 15.33
C THR A 327 6.99 -6.97 16.69
N GLY A 328 8.24 -7.47 16.75
CA GLY A 328 9.04 -7.46 17.99
C GLY A 328 9.27 -6.06 18.55
N MET A 329 9.38 -5.03 17.69
CA MET A 329 9.48 -3.64 18.16
C MET A 329 8.17 -3.17 18.79
N LEU A 330 7.02 -3.54 18.21
CA LEU A 330 5.72 -3.26 18.82
C LEU A 330 5.57 -3.96 20.18
N ASP A 331 6.19 -5.14 20.36
CA ASP A 331 6.23 -5.83 21.67
C ASP A 331 7.08 -5.06 22.71
N ILE A 332 8.20 -4.50 22.29
CA ILE A 332 9.07 -3.68 23.16
C ILE A 332 8.33 -2.39 23.54
N ILE A 333 7.73 -1.69 22.58
CA ILE A 333 6.95 -0.47 22.81
C ILE A 333 5.76 -0.77 23.74
N SER A 334 5.01 -1.86 23.49
CA SER A 334 3.86 -2.23 24.32
C SER A 334 4.24 -2.48 25.79
N LYS A 335 5.39 -3.10 26.05
CA LYS A 335 5.93 -3.27 27.41
C LYS A 335 6.30 -1.95 28.06
N ARG A 336 6.83 -1.00 27.29
CA ARG A 336 7.18 0.33 27.79
C ARG A 336 5.93 1.14 28.14
N LEU A 337 4.92 1.16 27.25
CA LEU A 337 3.62 1.80 27.51
C LEU A 337 2.93 1.22 28.74
N ALA A 338 2.88 -0.11 28.85
CA ALA A 338 2.30 -0.79 30.03
C ALA A 338 3.03 -0.45 31.33
N LYS A 339 4.36 -0.29 31.31
CA LYS A 339 5.15 0.11 32.48
C LYS A 339 4.84 1.55 32.93
N GLU A 340 4.38 2.38 32.01
CA GLU A 340 4.04 3.79 32.23
C GLU A 340 2.52 4.01 32.36
N ASP A 341 1.74 2.92 32.54
CA ASP A 341 0.28 2.91 32.69
C ASP A 341 -0.49 3.60 31.54
N ILE A 342 0.11 3.61 30.34
CA ILE A 342 -0.52 4.14 29.13
C ILE A 342 -1.35 3.05 28.46
N ALA A 343 -2.65 3.27 28.30
CA ALA A 343 -3.55 2.34 27.61
C ALA A 343 -3.26 2.31 26.11
N PHE A 344 -3.21 1.11 25.52
CA PHE A 344 -2.97 0.91 24.10
C PHE A 344 -3.70 -0.29 23.52
N LEU A 345 -3.93 -0.25 22.22
CA LEU A 345 -4.33 -1.41 21.40
C LEU A 345 -3.14 -1.86 20.53
N LYS A 346 -3.09 -3.16 20.19
CA LYS A 346 -2.03 -3.68 19.32
C LYS A 346 -2.60 -4.58 18.23
N LEU A 347 -2.40 -4.19 16.97
CA LEU A 347 -2.84 -4.90 15.77
C LEU A 347 -1.65 -5.43 14.98
N THR A 348 -1.63 -6.75 14.78
CA THR A 348 -0.62 -7.45 13.98
C THR A 348 -1.28 -8.38 12.96
N GLY A 349 -0.48 -9.01 12.09
CA GLY A 349 -0.97 -10.02 11.16
C GLY A 349 -1.60 -11.25 11.83
N ALA A 350 -1.29 -11.52 13.10
CA ALA A 350 -1.87 -12.62 13.88
C ALA A 350 -3.26 -12.31 14.47
N SER A 351 -3.72 -11.05 14.43
CA SER A 351 -5.02 -10.65 14.97
C SER A 351 -6.18 -11.20 14.13
N SER A 352 -7.17 -11.84 14.77
CA SER A 352 -8.37 -12.33 14.09
C SER A 352 -9.22 -11.17 13.51
N LYS A 353 -10.11 -11.48 12.57
CA LYS A 353 -10.98 -10.47 11.95
C LYS A 353 -11.90 -9.80 12.98
N GLU A 354 -12.49 -10.58 13.88
CA GLU A 354 -13.39 -10.10 14.93
C GLU A 354 -12.63 -9.20 15.91
N SER A 355 -11.42 -9.62 16.33
CA SER A 355 -10.57 -8.83 17.20
C SER A 355 -10.15 -7.51 16.54
N ARG A 356 -9.85 -7.53 15.24
CA ARG A 356 -9.51 -6.33 14.47
C ARG A 356 -10.67 -5.33 14.44
N ALA A 357 -11.87 -5.79 14.10
CA ALA A 357 -13.07 -4.94 14.06
C ALA A 357 -13.36 -4.32 15.43
N LYS A 358 -13.25 -5.10 16.53
CA LYS A 358 -13.44 -4.63 17.90
C LYS A 358 -12.42 -3.56 18.28
N MET A 359 -11.12 -3.79 18.01
CA MET A 359 -10.06 -2.81 18.31
C MET A 359 -10.26 -1.49 17.54
N VAL A 360 -10.63 -1.56 16.26
CA VAL A 360 -10.93 -0.36 15.48
C VAL A 360 -12.12 0.41 16.08
N ALA A 361 -13.20 -0.28 16.46
CA ALA A 361 -14.35 0.35 17.08
C ALA A 361 -14.00 1.03 18.42
N GLN A 362 -13.23 0.35 19.27
CA GLN A 362 -12.77 0.91 20.56
C GLN A 362 -11.91 2.15 20.35
N PHE A 363 -10.99 2.12 19.39
CA PHE A 363 -10.14 3.28 19.08
C PHE A 363 -10.96 4.46 18.53
N GLN A 364 -11.90 4.19 17.61
CA GLN A 364 -12.79 5.22 17.05
C GLN A 364 -13.71 5.83 18.10
N ALA A 365 -14.16 5.04 19.09
CA ALA A 365 -14.95 5.52 20.23
C ALA A 365 -14.13 6.37 21.23
N GLY A 366 -12.81 6.36 21.11
CA GLY A 366 -11.90 7.13 21.99
C GLY A 366 -11.63 6.49 23.34
N GLU A 367 -11.88 5.20 23.46
CA GLU A 367 -11.64 4.46 24.71
C GLU A 367 -10.15 4.30 25.02
N VAL A 368 -9.29 4.33 23.98
CA VAL A 368 -7.85 4.09 24.10
C VAL A 368 -7.08 5.11 23.25
N PRO A 369 -6.05 5.77 23.81
CA PRO A 369 -5.36 6.86 23.13
C PRO A 369 -4.28 6.41 22.15
N VAL A 370 -3.70 5.21 22.28
CA VAL A 370 -2.58 4.73 21.47
C VAL A 370 -2.95 3.44 20.75
N PHE A 371 -2.72 3.39 19.43
CA PHE A 371 -2.91 2.20 18.64
C PHE A 371 -1.61 1.78 17.95
N LEU A 372 -1.01 0.68 18.40
CA LEU A 372 0.18 0.07 17.83
C LEU A 372 -0.21 -0.83 16.66
N ILE A 373 0.33 -0.59 15.48
CA ILE A 373 -0.08 -1.30 14.26
C ILE A 373 1.15 -1.76 13.49
N SER A 374 1.20 -3.06 13.14
CA SER A 374 2.23 -3.51 12.21
C SER A 374 1.92 -3.01 10.80
N LEU A 375 2.91 -2.47 10.07
CA LEU A 375 2.71 -1.89 8.74
C LEU A 375 2.03 -2.85 7.77
N LYS A 376 2.35 -4.15 7.82
CA LYS A 376 1.69 -5.17 7.01
C LYS A 376 0.20 -5.36 7.35
N ALA A 377 -0.17 -5.20 8.61
CA ALA A 377 -1.57 -5.32 9.05
C ALA A 377 -2.34 -4.01 8.87
N GLY A 378 -1.66 -2.88 8.95
CA GLY A 378 -2.22 -1.53 8.77
C GLY A 378 -2.51 -1.16 7.32
N GLY A 379 -1.82 -1.81 6.36
CA GLY A 379 -1.94 -1.50 4.93
C GLY A 379 -3.30 -1.80 4.30
N VAL A 380 -4.33 -2.26 5.03
CA VAL A 380 -5.56 -2.74 4.40
C VAL A 380 -6.81 -2.22 5.10
N GLY A 381 -7.48 -1.26 4.43
CA GLY A 381 -8.91 -0.95 4.61
C GLY A 381 -9.37 -0.41 5.96
N LEU A 382 -8.48 -0.09 6.89
CA LEU A 382 -8.86 0.47 8.18
C LEU A 382 -9.26 1.94 8.04
N ASN A 383 -10.31 2.35 8.74
CA ASN A 383 -10.67 3.76 8.94
C ASN A 383 -10.31 4.16 10.38
N LEU A 384 -9.34 5.06 10.56
CA LEU A 384 -8.78 5.45 11.85
C LEU A 384 -8.73 6.99 12.01
N THR A 385 -9.78 7.67 11.54
CA THR A 385 -9.91 9.13 11.57
C THR A 385 -10.02 9.74 12.97
N ALA A 386 -10.13 8.91 14.01
CA ALA A 386 -10.04 9.37 15.39
C ALA A 386 -8.61 9.78 15.79
N ALA A 387 -7.59 9.37 15.03
CA ALA A 387 -6.21 9.73 15.27
C ALA A 387 -5.87 11.04 14.55
N ASP A 388 -5.10 11.88 15.21
CA ASP A 388 -4.53 13.12 14.67
C ASP A 388 -3.00 13.18 14.79
N VAL A 389 -2.38 12.16 15.43
CA VAL A 389 -0.94 11.96 15.44
C VAL A 389 -0.59 10.60 14.87
N VAL A 390 0.35 10.56 13.93
CA VAL A 390 0.88 9.33 13.33
C VAL A 390 2.38 9.27 13.56
N ILE A 391 2.87 8.19 14.13
CA ILE A 391 4.30 7.96 14.36
C ILE A 391 4.74 6.75 13.54
N HIS A 392 5.61 6.97 12.56
CA HIS A 392 6.36 5.93 11.88
C HIS A 392 7.66 5.67 12.64
N TYR A 393 7.70 4.57 13.39
CA TYR A 393 8.84 4.24 14.22
C TYR A 393 10.10 3.91 13.42
N ASP A 394 9.96 3.26 12.28
CA ASP A 394 11.04 2.87 11.39
C ASP A 394 10.67 3.17 9.93
N PRO A 395 11.63 3.64 9.10
CA PRO A 395 11.38 3.94 7.70
C PRO A 395 11.11 2.66 6.92
N TRP A 396 10.16 2.71 5.98
CA TRP A 396 9.85 1.59 5.11
C TRP A 396 10.53 1.76 3.75
N TRP A 397 11.02 0.67 3.15
CA TRP A 397 11.60 0.72 1.79
C TRP A 397 10.59 1.20 0.74
N ASN A 398 9.33 0.88 0.90
CA ASN A 398 8.23 1.31 0.06
C ASN A 398 7.50 2.49 0.72
N VAL A 399 7.76 3.70 0.23
CA VAL A 399 7.14 4.95 0.71
C VAL A 399 5.62 4.88 0.57
N ALA A 400 5.11 4.34 -0.55
CA ALA A 400 3.68 4.22 -0.78
C ALA A 400 2.96 3.42 0.31
N ALA A 401 3.58 2.36 0.85
CA ALA A 401 3.00 1.62 1.97
C ALA A 401 3.00 2.42 3.28
N GLN A 402 3.95 3.32 3.47
CA GLN A 402 4.01 4.25 4.60
C GLN A 402 2.94 5.34 4.48
N ASP A 403 2.82 5.94 3.29
CA ASP A 403 1.78 6.92 2.98
C ASP A 403 0.39 6.29 3.10
N GLN A 404 0.22 5.05 2.63
CA GLN A 404 -1.00 4.28 2.82
C GLN A 404 -1.38 4.09 4.29
N ALA A 405 -0.39 3.90 5.18
CA ALA A 405 -0.64 3.79 6.61
C ALA A 405 -1.05 5.15 7.21
N THR A 406 -0.41 6.25 6.83
CA THR A 406 -0.77 7.62 7.21
C THR A 406 -2.19 7.98 6.76
N ASP A 407 -2.57 7.58 5.57
CA ASP A 407 -3.89 7.83 4.97
C ASP A 407 -5.05 7.15 5.71
N ARG A 408 -4.78 6.30 6.70
CA ARG A 408 -5.81 5.78 7.61
C ARG A 408 -6.32 6.84 8.58
N ALA A 409 -5.47 7.78 8.96
CA ALA A 409 -5.83 8.93 9.78
C ALA A 409 -6.23 10.14 8.90
N HIS A 410 -5.47 10.44 7.84
CA HIS A 410 -5.67 11.60 6.97
C HIS A 410 -6.55 11.25 5.76
N ARG A 411 -7.87 11.21 5.97
CA ARG A 411 -8.86 10.90 4.94
C ARG A 411 -10.18 11.63 5.19
N ILE A 412 -11.11 11.56 4.24
CA ILE A 412 -12.45 12.16 4.38
C ILE A 412 -13.09 11.69 5.69
N GLY A 413 -13.51 12.66 6.50
CA GLY A 413 -14.04 12.47 7.87
C GLY A 413 -13.07 12.85 8.97
N GLN A 414 -11.81 13.17 8.66
CA GLN A 414 -10.88 13.80 9.60
C GLN A 414 -11.28 15.24 9.86
N GLN A 415 -11.28 15.65 11.14
CA GLN A 415 -11.66 17.00 11.58
C GLN A 415 -10.48 17.81 12.15
N HIS A 416 -9.35 17.18 12.38
CA HIS A 416 -8.18 17.79 12.99
C HIS A 416 -6.96 17.71 12.04
N THR A 417 -6.04 18.67 12.14
CA THR A 417 -4.73 18.58 11.51
C THR A 417 -4.04 17.30 11.90
N VAL A 418 -3.52 16.55 10.94
CA VAL A 418 -2.81 15.30 11.19
C VAL A 418 -1.31 15.57 11.20
N THR A 419 -0.67 15.34 12.33
CA THR A 419 0.79 15.44 12.46
C THR A 419 1.44 14.07 12.31
N VAL A 420 2.38 13.96 11.38
CA VAL A 420 3.07 12.72 11.05
C VAL A 420 4.54 12.83 11.44
N TYR A 421 4.97 12.03 12.39
CA TYR A 421 6.38 11.95 12.80
C TYR A 421 7.05 10.73 12.18
N LYS A 422 8.18 10.97 11.48
CA LYS A 422 9.05 9.92 10.94
C LYS A 422 10.31 9.84 11.81
N LEU A 423 10.42 8.80 12.63
CA LEU A 423 11.61 8.60 13.49
C LEU A 423 12.74 7.95 12.70
N ILE A 424 13.88 8.61 12.69
CA ILE A 424 15.07 8.20 11.95
C ILE A 424 16.29 8.18 12.87
N ALA A 425 17.04 7.09 12.84
CA ALA A 425 18.33 7.04 13.52
C ALA A 425 19.38 7.82 12.69
N LYS A 426 19.88 8.91 13.27
CA LYS A 426 20.85 9.81 12.63
C LYS A 426 22.19 9.13 12.38
N ASP A 427 22.87 9.45 11.28
CA ASP A 427 24.16 8.91 10.85
C ASP A 427 24.14 7.38 10.65
N THR A 428 22.99 6.83 10.21
CA THR A 428 22.80 5.39 10.02
C THR A 428 22.25 5.05 8.64
N ILE A 429 22.07 3.73 8.42
CA ILE A 429 21.41 3.22 7.20
C ILE A 429 20.00 3.80 7.01
N GLU A 430 19.27 4.15 8.08
CA GLU A 430 17.91 4.69 7.97
C GLU A 430 17.89 6.06 7.30
N GLU A 431 18.81 6.95 7.66
CA GLU A 431 18.95 8.27 7.04
C GLU A 431 19.32 8.15 5.54
N ARG A 432 20.22 7.24 5.21
CA ARG A 432 20.62 6.99 3.81
C ARG A 432 19.50 6.37 2.98
N ILE A 433 18.67 5.51 3.59
CA ILE A 433 17.47 4.99 2.94
C ILE A 433 16.54 6.15 2.56
N MET A 434 16.30 7.10 3.47
CA MET A 434 15.46 8.26 3.16
C MET A 434 16.02 9.09 2.01
N GLN A 435 17.31 9.43 2.05
CA GLN A 435 17.97 10.18 0.97
C GLN A 435 17.87 9.46 -0.40
N MET A 436 18.02 8.14 -0.40
CA MET A 436 17.85 7.33 -1.61
C MET A 436 16.39 7.33 -2.09
N GLN A 437 15.43 7.34 -1.19
CA GLN A 437 14.00 7.43 -1.54
C GLN A 437 13.67 8.75 -2.21
N GLU A 438 14.15 9.87 -1.66
CA GLU A 438 13.94 11.21 -2.22
C GLU A 438 14.49 11.33 -3.64
N SER A 439 15.73 10.89 -3.88
CA SER A 439 16.36 10.96 -5.20
C SER A 439 15.66 10.12 -6.28
N LYS A 440 15.02 9.02 -5.91
CA LYS A 440 14.28 8.15 -6.85
C LYS A 440 12.81 8.56 -7.01
N ARG A 441 12.24 9.29 -6.06
CA ARG A 441 10.89 9.86 -6.16
C ARG A 441 10.78 10.80 -7.36
N ASP A 442 11.78 11.63 -7.61
CA ASP A 442 11.82 12.57 -8.72
C ASP A 442 11.79 11.87 -10.09
N LEU A 443 12.44 10.72 -10.22
CA LEU A 443 12.47 9.96 -11.47
C LEU A 443 11.10 9.35 -11.81
N VAL A 444 10.39 8.83 -10.81
CA VAL A 444 9.07 8.21 -11.01
C VAL A 444 7.98 9.28 -11.22
N ASN A 445 8.09 10.41 -10.52
CA ASN A 445 7.19 11.54 -10.69
C ASN A 445 7.27 12.15 -12.10
N SER A 446 8.42 12.11 -12.75
CA SER A 446 8.59 12.62 -14.12
C SER A 446 7.79 11.83 -15.16
N VAL A 447 7.44 10.57 -14.90
CA VAL A 447 6.73 9.70 -15.86
C VAL A 447 5.23 9.60 -15.58
N LEU A 448 4.81 9.53 -14.30
CA LEU A 448 3.39 9.37 -13.95
C LEU A 448 3.01 10.03 -12.61
N GLY A 449 3.94 10.74 -11.97
CA GLY A 449 3.72 11.31 -10.65
C GLY A 449 3.42 10.25 -9.58
N GLY A 450 4.20 9.17 -9.49
CA GLY A 450 3.97 8.08 -8.54
C GLY A 450 5.23 7.58 -7.83
N ASP A 451 5.09 7.26 -6.56
CA ASP A 451 6.15 6.94 -5.61
C ASP A 451 6.50 5.46 -5.52
N GLY A 452 7.76 5.13 -5.34
CA GLY A 452 8.16 3.85 -4.76
C GLY A 452 9.41 3.16 -5.33
N ILE A 453 10.23 2.62 -4.42
CA ILE A 453 11.45 1.85 -4.72
C ILE A 453 11.28 0.41 -4.26
N SER A 454 11.58 -0.57 -5.13
CA SER A 454 11.63 -2.00 -4.78
C SER A 454 13.05 -2.48 -4.47
N SER A 455 13.16 -3.39 -3.49
CA SER A 455 14.37 -4.13 -3.15
C SER A 455 14.98 -4.95 -4.30
N ALA A 456 14.27 -5.10 -5.42
CA ALA A 456 14.75 -5.85 -6.58
C ALA A 456 15.88 -5.14 -7.36
N LEU A 457 16.08 -3.83 -7.14
CA LEU A 457 17.01 -2.97 -7.86
C LEU A 457 18.31 -2.67 -7.11
N PHE A 458 18.53 -3.17 -5.89
CA PHE A 458 19.77 -2.91 -5.19
C PHE A 458 20.96 -3.56 -5.91
N THR A 459 21.85 -2.70 -6.42
CA THR A 459 23.17 -3.07 -6.90
C THR A 459 24.13 -3.22 -5.72
N ARG A 460 25.33 -3.74 -5.99
CA ARG A 460 26.40 -3.78 -4.98
C ARG A 460 26.79 -2.37 -4.54
N GLU A 461 26.82 -1.44 -5.49
CA GLU A 461 27.13 -0.02 -5.30
C GLU A 461 26.09 0.66 -4.39
N ASP A 462 24.80 0.39 -4.60
CA ASP A 462 23.73 0.90 -3.74
C ASP A 462 23.90 0.42 -2.29
N VAL A 463 24.26 -0.85 -2.10
CA VAL A 463 24.50 -1.40 -0.75
C VAL A 463 25.71 -0.75 -0.10
N LEU A 464 26.79 -0.53 -0.82
CA LEU A 464 27.98 0.16 -0.30
C LEU A 464 27.69 1.62 0.05
N ALA A 465 26.90 2.33 -0.78
CA ALA A 465 26.44 3.68 -0.47
C ALA A 465 25.58 3.72 0.82
N LEU A 466 24.68 2.75 1.00
CA LEU A 466 23.88 2.61 2.22
C LEU A 466 24.74 2.31 3.47
N LEU A 467 25.89 1.67 3.30
CA LEU A 467 26.83 1.36 4.39
C LEU A 467 27.88 2.47 4.61
N GLY A 468 27.86 3.55 3.80
CA GLY A 468 28.80 4.68 3.96
C GLY A 468 30.16 4.46 3.29
N GLY A 469 30.23 3.54 2.38
CA GLY A 469 31.37 3.41 1.47
C GLY A 469 31.23 4.45 0.37
N ASP A 470 31.81 5.64 0.55
CA ASP A 470 32.10 6.50 -0.58
C ASP A 470 32.99 5.71 -1.53
N GLY A 471 32.58 5.62 -2.80
CA GLY A 471 33.39 5.00 -3.84
C GLY A 471 34.77 5.72 -3.94
N ARG A 472 35.75 5.16 -3.24
CA ARG A 472 37.16 5.41 -3.48
C ARG A 472 37.70 4.31 -4.39
#